data_e38cf665dcb01d28848859bc95e7c349
#
_entry.id   e38cf665dcb01d28848859bc95e7c349
#
_cell.length_a   1.000
_cell.length_b   1.000
_cell.length_c   1.000
_cell.angle_alpha   90.00
_cell.angle_beta   90.00
_cell.angle_gamma   90.00
#
_symmetry.space_group_name_H-M   'P 1'
#
loop_
_entity.id
_entity.type
_entity.pdbx_description
1 polymer ?
#
loop_
_entity_poly.entity_id
_entity_poly.type
_entity_poly.pdbx_seq_one_letter_code
_entity_poly.pdbx_strand_id
1 'polypeptide(L)'
;SYSLMAFSLGLPFFMLMKVLTPAFFARKDTKTPMYVALLALFSNVILNYVLAFVFGYGHVGIAIGSSIATLISVLILELILIRDGLIKISRILSRFNVAILTGSIGLIAFLKFFSNSVDFITLSQGSRIFYLLIEVAIAISIYFALTRLVYGLSLIHI
;
A
#
# COMPACT_ATOMS: atom_id res chain seq x y z
N SER A 1 13.62 9.34 -6.40
CA SER A 1 13.68 10.10 -5.13
C SER A 1 13.22 9.23 -3.98
N TYR A 2 13.99 9.19 -2.90
CA TYR A 2 13.76 8.33 -1.74
C TYR A 2 12.41 8.58 -1.05
N SER A 3 11.92 9.84 -1.09
CA SER A 3 10.59 10.19 -0.57
C SER A 3 9.45 9.50 -1.30
N LEU A 4 9.54 9.38 -2.64
CA LEU A 4 8.56 8.66 -3.46
C LEU A 4 8.52 7.17 -3.12
N MET A 5 9.68 6.56 -2.88
CA MET A 5 9.77 5.16 -2.43
C MET A 5 9.11 4.99 -1.05
N ALA A 6 9.39 5.91 -0.12
CA ALA A 6 8.79 5.88 1.22
C ALA A 6 7.26 6.03 1.18
N PHE A 7 6.73 6.93 0.35
CA PHE A 7 5.28 7.07 0.13
C PHE A 7 4.66 5.85 -0.54
N SER A 8 5.34 5.25 -1.53
CA SER A 8 4.82 4.08 -2.22
C SER A 8 4.65 2.87 -1.30
N LEU A 9 5.51 2.72 -0.30
CA LEU A 9 5.36 1.71 0.76
C LEU A 9 4.14 1.99 1.65
N GLY A 10 3.76 3.26 1.83
CA GLY A 10 2.56 3.66 2.60
C GLY A 10 1.25 3.47 1.85
N LEU A 11 1.25 3.50 0.51
CA LEU A 11 0.03 3.45 -0.31
C LEU A 11 -0.90 2.27 0.00
N PRO A 12 -0.44 1.02 0.17
CA PRO A 12 -1.31 -0.09 0.52
C PRO A 12 -2.07 0.15 1.83
N PHE A 13 -1.41 0.73 2.82
CA PHE A 13 -2.03 1.03 4.12
C PHE A 13 -3.05 2.16 4.03
N PHE A 14 -2.77 3.20 3.22
CA PHE A 14 -3.75 4.25 2.92
C PHE A 14 -5.00 3.70 2.23
N MET A 15 -4.84 2.77 1.30
CA MET A 15 -5.97 2.11 0.64
C MET A 15 -6.75 1.22 1.60
N LEU A 16 -6.07 0.44 2.44
CA LEU A 16 -6.70 -0.41 3.46
C LEU A 16 -7.52 0.43 4.45
N MET A 17 -7.01 1.57 4.88
CA MET A 17 -7.74 2.48 5.77
C MET A 17 -9.05 2.96 5.15
N LYS A 18 -9.07 3.26 3.84
CA LYS A 18 -10.29 3.66 3.11
C LYS A 18 -11.32 2.53 3.00
N VAL A 19 -10.89 1.28 3.08
CA VAL A 19 -11.80 0.11 3.08
C VAL A 19 -12.29 -0.19 4.50
N LEU A 20 -11.42 -0.09 5.50
CA LEU A 20 -11.77 -0.42 6.88
C LEU A 20 -12.71 0.62 7.51
N THR A 21 -12.49 1.90 7.27
CA THR A 21 -13.30 2.98 7.86
C THR A 21 -14.79 2.85 7.55
N PRO A 22 -15.24 2.63 6.30
CA PRO A 22 -16.66 2.40 6.00
C PRO A 22 -17.25 1.15 6.68
N ALA A 23 -16.45 0.13 6.99
CA ALA A 23 -16.93 -1.05 7.70
C ALA A 23 -17.41 -0.71 9.13
N PHE A 24 -16.75 0.25 9.79
CA PHE A 24 -17.20 0.77 11.08
C PHE A 24 -18.46 1.63 10.95
N PHE A 25 -18.54 2.46 9.92
CA PHE A 25 -19.72 3.30 9.68
C PHE A 25 -20.97 2.46 9.37
N ALA A 26 -20.82 1.35 8.65
CA ALA A 26 -21.92 0.41 8.40
C ALA A 26 -22.50 -0.17 9.69
N ARG A 27 -21.71 -0.22 10.77
CA ARG A 27 -22.12 -0.66 12.12
C ARG A 27 -22.66 0.46 12.99
N LYS A 28 -22.79 1.67 12.46
CA LYS A 28 -23.12 2.88 13.22
C LYS A 28 -22.07 3.24 14.31
N ASP A 29 -20.86 2.66 14.22
CA ASP A 29 -19.75 3.00 15.09
C ASP A 29 -18.89 4.07 14.41
N THR A 30 -19.16 5.32 14.73
CA THR A 30 -18.36 6.47 14.25
C THR A 30 -17.27 6.86 15.25
N LYS A 31 -17.39 6.40 16.50
CA LYS A 31 -16.45 6.80 17.57
C LYS A 31 -15.10 6.13 17.41
N THR A 32 -15.08 4.83 17.12
CA THR A 32 -13.82 4.07 16.98
C THR A 32 -12.93 4.64 15.88
N PRO A 33 -13.38 4.83 14.61
CA PRO A 33 -12.56 5.46 13.59
C PRO A 33 -12.11 6.88 13.95
N MET A 34 -12.94 7.65 14.65
CA MET A 34 -12.59 8.99 15.09
C MET A 34 -11.43 8.98 16.09
N TYR A 35 -11.47 8.11 17.12
CA TYR A 35 -10.37 7.97 18.08
C TYR A 35 -9.08 7.48 17.41
N VAL A 36 -9.19 6.54 16.49
CA VAL A 36 -8.03 6.04 15.74
C VAL A 36 -7.46 7.13 14.83
N ALA A 37 -8.31 7.96 14.21
CA ALA A 37 -7.86 9.09 13.39
C ALA A 37 -7.14 10.15 14.23
N LEU A 38 -7.63 10.46 15.44
CA LEU A 38 -6.93 11.36 16.37
C LEU A 38 -5.57 10.79 16.78
N LEU A 39 -5.51 9.51 17.11
CA LEU A 39 -4.26 8.85 17.47
C LEU A 39 -3.29 8.83 16.28
N ALA A 40 -3.79 8.60 15.06
CA ALA A 40 -3.01 8.70 13.84
C ALA A 40 -2.41 10.09 13.63
N LEU A 41 -3.21 11.13 13.87
CA LEU A 41 -2.78 12.52 13.72
C LEU A 41 -1.64 12.83 14.71
N PHE A 42 -1.79 12.48 15.98
CA PHE A 42 -0.75 12.69 16.98
C PHE A 42 0.52 11.88 16.66
N SER A 43 0.37 10.62 16.32
CA SER A 43 1.49 9.77 15.91
C SER A 43 2.22 10.33 14.69
N ASN A 44 1.46 10.82 13.70
CA ASN A 44 2.01 11.42 12.48
C ASN A 44 2.84 12.67 12.81
N VAL A 45 2.31 13.58 13.64
CA VAL A 45 3.03 14.80 14.05
C VAL A 45 4.33 14.45 14.80
N ILE A 46 4.26 13.52 15.75
CA ILE A 46 5.42 13.12 16.54
C ILE A 46 6.47 12.43 15.66
N LEU A 47 6.05 11.44 14.83
CA LEU A 47 6.95 10.71 13.95
C LEU A 47 7.59 11.63 12.90
N ASN A 48 6.80 12.52 12.31
CA ASN A 48 7.33 13.49 11.35
C ASN A 48 8.34 14.42 11.99
N TYR A 49 8.06 14.93 13.20
CA TYR A 49 9.00 15.77 13.92
C TYR A 49 10.30 15.01 14.21
N VAL A 50 10.20 13.82 14.79
CA VAL A 50 11.37 13.03 15.18
C VAL A 50 12.19 12.62 13.95
N LEU A 51 11.54 12.09 12.90
CA LEU A 51 12.26 11.60 11.72
C LEU A 51 12.81 12.73 10.85
N ALA A 52 12.07 13.84 10.71
CA ALA A 52 12.52 14.92 9.85
C ALA A 52 13.57 15.81 10.54
N PHE A 53 13.41 16.12 11.83
CA PHE A 53 14.25 17.10 12.51
C PHE A 53 15.29 16.45 13.42
N VAL A 54 14.92 15.46 14.26
CA VAL A 54 15.85 14.83 15.18
C VAL A 54 16.82 13.92 14.44
N PHE A 55 16.31 13.07 13.54
CA PHE A 55 17.16 12.20 12.71
C PHE A 55 17.68 12.87 11.44
N GLY A 56 17.22 14.06 11.09
CA GLY A 56 17.72 14.84 9.97
C GLY A 56 17.34 14.33 8.58
N TYR A 57 16.35 13.41 8.48
CA TYR A 57 15.91 12.87 7.17
C TYR A 57 15.08 13.85 6.34
N GLY A 58 14.75 15.05 6.87
CA GLY A 58 14.01 16.08 6.16
C GLY A 58 12.67 15.54 5.60
N HIS A 59 12.41 15.82 4.32
CA HIS A 59 11.17 15.41 3.65
C HIS A 59 11.01 13.88 3.48
N VAL A 60 12.11 13.11 3.49
CA VAL A 60 12.04 11.63 3.51
C VAL A 60 11.50 11.16 4.85
N GLY A 61 11.92 11.80 5.96
CA GLY A 61 11.43 11.50 7.30
C GLY A 61 9.91 11.73 7.43
N ILE A 62 9.38 12.79 6.82
CA ILE A 62 7.93 13.06 6.78
C ILE A 62 7.19 11.94 6.02
N ALA A 63 7.73 11.48 4.90
CA ALA A 63 7.11 10.41 4.11
C ALA A 63 7.08 9.09 4.89
N ILE A 64 8.17 8.71 5.54
CA ILE A 64 8.26 7.52 6.38
C ILE A 64 7.33 7.64 7.60
N GLY A 65 7.33 8.76 8.29
CA GLY A 65 6.49 9.01 9.46
C GLY A 65 5.01 8.87 9.15
N SER A 66 4.55 9.45 8.04
CA SER A 66 3.17 9.34 7.58
C SER A 66 2.79 7.90 7.21
N SER A 67 3.69 7.16 6.59
CA SER A 67 3.46 5.75 6.24
C SER A 67 3.35 4.87 7.49
N ILE A 68 4.22 5.08 8.49
CA ILE A 68 4.19 4.36 9.76
C ILE A 68 2.93 4.71 10.57
N ALA A 69 2.54 5.99 10.66
CA ALA A 69 1.34 6.40 11.36
C ALA A 69 0.07 5.77 10.76
N THR A 70 0.01 5.68 9.43
CA THR A 70 -1.11 5.01 8.74
C THR A 70 -1.10 3.50 8.99
N LEU A 71 0.06 2.86 8.96
CA LEU A 71 0.19 1.43 9.28
C LEU A 71 -0.29 1.14 10.70
N ILE A 72 0.09 1.95 11.69
CA ILE A 72 -0.38 1.80 13.07
C ILE A 72 -1.91 1.90 13.13
N SER A 73 -2.49 2.87 12.43
CA SER A 73 -3.94 3.08 12.41
C SER A 73 -4.69 1.90 11.79
N VAL A 74 -4.18 1.37 10.68
CA VAL A 74 -4.75 0.18 10.02
C VAL A 74 -4.70 -1.03 10.95
N LEU A 75 -3.55 -1.28 11.59
CA LEU A 75 -3.40 -2.38 12.53
C LEU A 75 -4.37 -2.29 13.70
N ILE A 76 -4.57 -1.09 14.26
CA ILE A 76 -5.53 -0.89 15.36
C ILE A 76 -6.97 -1.17 14.88
N LEU A 77 -7.37 -0.65 13.71
CA LEU A 77 -8.70 -0.90 13.16
C LEU A 77 -8.92 -2.39 12.85
N GLU A 78 -7.93 -3.08 12.29
CA GLU A 78 -8.00 -4.52 12.04
C GLU A 78 -8.13 -5.33 13.33
N LEU A 79 -7.32 -5.01 14.35
CA LEU A 79 -7.38 -5.68 15.65
C LEU A 79 -8.76 -5.53 16.30
N ILE A 80 -9.38 -4.35 16.22
CA ILE A 80 -10.73 -4.13 16.75
C ILE A 80 -11.76 -4.98 15.99
N LEU A 81 -11.68 -5.02 14.64
CA LEU A 81 -12.58 -5.84 13.81
C LEU A 81 -12.42 -7.35 14.07
N ILE A 82 -11.19 -7.81 14.33
CA ILE A 82 -10.91 -9.20 14.71
C ILE A 82 -11.48 -9.50 16.09
N ARG A 83 -11.26 -8.61 17.06
CA ARG A 83 -11.78 -8.74 18.44
C ARG A 83 -13.31 -8.81 18.46
N ASP A 84 -13.95 -8.03 17.62
CA ASP A 84 -15.42 -8.02 17.49
C ASP A 84 -15.97 -9.23 16.70
N GLY A 85 -15.10 -10.15 16.26
CA GLY A 85 -15.48 -11.37 15.55
C GLY A 85 -15.95 -11.17 14.11
N LEU A 86 -15.78 -9.97 13.55
CA LEU A 86 -16.25 -9.62 12.21
C LEU A 86 -15.32 -10.08 11.11
N ILE A 87 -14.03 -10.12 11.40
CA ILE A 87 -13.00 -10.63 10.50
C ILE A 87 -12.35 -11.84 11.15
N LYS A 88 -12.51 -13.01 10.54
CA LYS A 88 -11.71 -14.18 10.92
C LYS A 88 -10.30 -14.03 10.35
N ILE A 89 -9.27 -14.30 11.14
CA ILE A 89 -7.85 -14.27 10.70
C ILE A 89 -7.64 -15.11 9.43
N SER A 90 -8.38 -16.22 9.29
CA SER A 90 -8.37 -17.04 8.08
C SER A 90 -8.82 -16.31 6.82
N ARG A 91 -9.59 -15.22 6.95
CA ARG A 91 -10.06 -14.42 5.82
C ARG A 91 -9.04 -13.35 5.41
N ILE A 92 -8.19 -12.89 6.33
CA ILE A 92 -7.03 -12.02 6.03
C ILE A 92 -6.00 -12.81 5.21
N LEU A 93 -5.83 -14.09 5.53
CA LEU A 93 -5.00 -15.04 4.76
C LEU A 93 -5.79 -15.66 3.60
N SER A 94 -6.89 -15.05 3.18
CA SER A 94 -7.71 -15.57 2.08
C SER A 94 -6.89 -15.60 0.79
N ARG A 95 -7.23 -16.56 -0.06
CA ARG A 95 -6.61 -16.76 -1.38
C ARG A 95 -6.61 -15.46 -2.22
N PHE A 96 -7.56 -14.57 -1.96
CA PHE A 96 -7.64 -13.24 -2.58
C PHE A 96 -6.45 -12.34 -2.16
N ASN A 97 -6.11 -12.30 -0.88
CA ASN A 97 -4.96 -11.52 -0.38
C ASN A 97 -3.63 -12.09 -0.87
N VAL A 98 -3.53 -13.43 -0.96
CA VAL A 98 -2.36 -14.10 -1.56
C VAL A 98 -2.24 -13.74 -3.04
N ALA A 99 -3.33 -13.70 -3.79
CA ALA A 99 -3.32 -13.30 -5.20
C ALA A 99 -2.87 -11.84 -5.38
N ILE A 100 -3.32 -10.92 -4.51
CA ILE A 100 -2.88 -9.52 -4.53
C ILE A 100 -1.39 -9.40 -4.20
N LEU A 101 -0.91 -10.11 -3.17
CA LEU A 101 0.49 -10.10 -2.78
C LEU A 101 1.39 -10.64 -3.88
N THR A 102 1.04 -11.77 -4.51
CA THR A 102 1.81 -12.33 -5.62
C THR A 102 1.82 -11.41 -6.83
N GLY A 103 0.68 -10.78 -7.16
CA GLY A 103 0.60 -9.77 -8.21
C GLY A 103 1.48 -8.57 -7.93
N SER A 104 1.48 -8.08 -6.69
CA SER A 104 2.31 -6.94 -6.27
C SER A 104 3.81 -7.25 -6.29
N ILE A 105 4.20 -8.44 -5.86
CA ILE A 105 5.61 -8.88 -5.91
C ILE A 105 6.06 -8.99 -7.37
N GLY A 106 5.23 -9.58 -8.24
CA GLY A 106 5.53 -9.69 -9.66
C GLY A 106 5.68 -8.32 -10.32
N LEU A 107 4.83 -7.37 -9.95
CA LEU A 107 4.90 -5.99 -10.43
C LEU A 107 6.18 -5.29 -9.98
N ILE A 108 6.55 -5.42 -8.72
CA ILE A 108 7.79 -4.83 -8.18
C ILE A 108 9.02 -5.44 -8.88
N ALA A 109 9.04 -6.75 -9.08
CA ALA A 109 10.14 -7.44 -9.78
C ALA A 109 10.27 -6.95 -11.23
N PHE A 110 9.14 -6.82 -11.94
CA PHE A 110 9.10 -6.30 -13.31
C PHE A 110 9.62 -4.85 -13.39
N LEU A 111 9.11 -3.96 -12.52
CA LEU A 111 9.53 -2.56 -12.50
C LEU A 111 11.00 -2.41 -12.19
N LYS A 112 11.54 -3.21 -11.26
CA LYS A 112 12.96 -3.21 -10.94
C LYS A 112 13.82 -3.71 -12.10
N PHE A 113 13.38 -4.76 -12.78
CA PHE A 113 14.05 -5.28 -13.95
C PHE A 113 14.07 -4.26 -15.11
N PHE A 114 12.92 -3.65 -15.39
CA PHE A 114 12.78 -2.66 -16.47
C PHE A 114 13.57 -1.38 -16.18
N SER A 115 13.49 -0.87 -14.96
CA SER A 115 14.25 0.32 -14.52
C SER A 115 15.77 0.13 -14.63
N ASN A 116 16.24 -1.10 -14.52
CA ASN A 116 17.68 -1.42 -14.65
C ASN A 116 18.09 -1.63 -16.12
N SER A 117 17.12 -1.84 -17.02
CA SER A 117 17.36 -2.13 -18.44
C SER A 117 17.28 -0.88 -19.33
N VAL A 118 16.65 0.21 -18.85
CA VAL A 118 16.44 1.44 -19.63
C VAL A 118 17.07 2.63 -18.91
N ASP A 119 18.05 3.24 -19.55
CA ASP A 119 18.71 4.45 -19.04
C ASP A 119 17.89 5.69 -19.42
N PHE A 120 16.92 6.04 -18.57
CA PHE A 120 16.01 7.18 -18.80
C PHE A 120 16.71 8.54 -18.86
N ILE A 121 17.98 8.64 -18.40
CA ILE A 121 18.70 9.92 -18.33
C ILE A 121 19.16 10.34 -19.74
N THR A 122 19.51 9.37 -20.58
CA THR A 122 20.06 9.61 -21.92
C THR A 122 18.99 9.79 -23.00
N LEU A 123 17.72 9.44 -22.72
CA LEU A 123 16.63 9.48 -23.67
C LEU A 123 16.07 10.90 -23.90
N SER A 124 15.60 11.19 -25.10
CA SER A 124 14.85 12.40 -25.41
C SER A 124 13.50 12.44 -24.66
N GLN A 125 12.94 13.65 -24.50
CA GLN A 125 11.69 13.83 -23.74
C GLN A 125 10.52 13.01 -24.30
N GLY A 126 10.39 12.93 -25.63
CA GLY A 126 9.35 12.13 -26.28
C GLY A 126 9.51 10.62 -26.07
N SER A 127 10.76 10.13 -26.17
CA SER A 127 11.08 8.73 -25.94
C SER A 127 10.81 8.31 -24.49
N ARG A 128 11.11 9.18 -23.52
CA ARG A 128 10.82 8.91 -22.09
C ARG A 128 9.33 8.69 -21.84
N ILE A 129 8.48 9.57 -22.40
CA ILE A 129 7.02 9.45 -22.26
C ILE A 129 6.54 8.14 -22.87
N PHE A 130 7.04 7.79 -24.05
CA PHE A 130 6.65 6.58 -24.75
C PHE A 130 7.05 5.30 -23.97
N TYR A 131 8.29 5.23 -23.48
CA TYR A 131 8.74 4.10 -22.65
C TYR A 131 7.98 4.00 -21.33
N LEU A 132 7.68 5.13 -20.67
CA LEU A 132 6.87 5.14 -19.45
C LEU A 132 5.44 4.63 -19.68
N LEU A 133 4.80 5.02 -20.79
CA LEU A 133 3.47 4.54 -21.14
C LEU A 133 3.45 3.03 -21.39
N ILE A 134 4.44 2.53 -22.11
CA ILE A 134 4.59 1.08 -22.36
C ILE A 134 4.84 0.34 -21.04
N GLU A 135 5.73 0.85 -20.20
CA GLU A 135 6.04 0.25 -18.90
C GLU A 135 4.79 0.13 -18.03
N VAL A 136 4.01 1.20 -17.92
CA VAL A 136 2.76 1.22 -17.17
C VAL A 136 1.74 0.24 -17.74
N ALA A 137 1.57 0.19 -19.07
CA ALA A 137 0.65 -0.71 -19.73
C ALA A 137 1.02 -2.19 -19.49
N ILE A 138 2.29 -2.53 -19.61
CA ILE A 138 2.80 -3.90 -19.36
C ILE A 138 2.66 -4.23 -17.86
N ALA A 139 3.01 -3.32 -16.96
CA ALA A 139 2.89 -3.52 -15.51
C ALA A 139 1.45 -3.80 -15.09
N ILE A 140 0.48 -3.05 -15.61
CA ILE A 140 -0.95 -3.28 -15.38
C ILE A 140 -1.35 -4.66 -15.91
N SER A 141 -0.93 -5.02 -17.13
CA SER A 141 -1.25 -6.31 -17.73
C SER A 141 -0.70 -7.50 -16.93
N ILE A 142 0.54 -7.39 -16.47
CA ILE A 142 1.18 -8.42 -15.63
C ILE A 142 0.43 -8.57 -14.30
N TYR A 143 0.09 -7.44 -13.65
CA TYR A 143 -0.65 -7.45 -12.40
C TYR A 143 -2.00 -8.16 -12.54
N PHE A 144 -2.78 -7.81 -13.57
CA PHE A 144 -4.07 -8.45 -13.82
C PHE A 144 -3.93 -9.94 -14.22
N ALA A 145 -2.92 -10.29 -15.02
CA ALA A 145 -2.66 -11.68 -15.40
C ALA A 145 -2.31 -12.54 -14.18
N LEU A 146 -1.38 -12.08 -13.32
CA LEU A 146 -0.97 -12.80 -12.12
C LEU A 146 -2.10 -12.94 -11.11
N THR A 147 -2.85 -11.86 -10.86
CA THR A 147 -3.99 -11.91 -9.93
C THR A 147 -5.09 -12.84 -10.45
N ARG A 148 -5.41 -12.82 -11.74
CA ARG A 148 -6.38 -13.75 -12.36
C ARG A 148 -5.90 -15.19 -12.33
N LEU A 149 -4.63 -15.44 -12.58
CA LEU A 149 -4.06 -16.79 -12.59
C LEU A 149 -4.14 -17.41 -11.19
N VAL A 150 -3.74 -16.69 -10.15
CA VAL A 150 -3.81 -17.16 -8.76
C VAL A 150 -5.27 -17.31 -8.30
N TYR A 151 -6.15 -16.37 -8.69
CA TYR A 151 -7.57 -16.44 -8.35
C TYR A 151 -8.30 -17.53 -9.14
N GLY A 152 -7.98 -17.71 -10.43
CA GLY A 152 -8.58 -18.73 -11.30
C GLY A 152 -8.18 -20.15 -10.93
N LEU A 153 -6.91 -20.39 -10.59
CA LEU A 153 -6.46 -21.69 -10.07
C LEU A 153 -7.15 -22.06 -8.76
N SER A 154 -7.63 -21.07 -8.02
CA SER A 154 -8.36 -21.26 -6.76
C SER A 154 -9.81 -21.72 -6.95
N LEU A 155 -10.44 -21.46 -8.11
CA LEU A 155 -11.83 -21.87 -8.41
C LEU A 155 -11.92 -23.30 -8.95
N ILE A 156 -10.81 -23.86 -9.47
CA ILE A 156 -10.79 -25.20 -10.06
C ILE A 156 -10.67 -26.30 -8.97
N HIS A 157 -10.36 -25.93 -7.74
CA HIS A 157 -10.21 -26.84 -6.60
C HIS A 157 -11.40 -26.81 -5.59
N ILE A 158 -12.59 -26.40 -6.03
CA ILE A 158 -13.86 -26.62 -5.37
C ILE A 158 -14.65 -27.62 -6.24
#